data_f7537aa6ca1cec03af7cd52da65b7448
#
_entry.id   f7537aa6ca1cec03af7cd52da65b7448
#
_cell.length_a   1.000
_cell.length_b   1.000
_cell.length_c   1.000
_cell.angle_alpha   90.00
_cell.angle_beta   90.00
_cell.angle_gamma   90.00
#
_symmetry.space_group_name_H-M   'P 1'
#
loop_
_entity.id
_entity.type
_entity.pdbx_description
1 polymer ?
#
loop_
_entity_poly.entity_id
_entity_poly.type
_entity_poly.pdbx_seq_one_letter_code
_entity_poly.pdbx_strand_id
1 'polypeptide(L)'
;FTASAGDTSVSGNDANGRTLQFDDGLYADVYLNGVLLDPNEDYNTSTANTVAGLSALSANDRLEIITYDTFTVGDVVSAGSGGTFGGAVSMSSTLTVTGATTLTGGIANGVTINGTTPTLTIGDAGAEDTKIVFDGNAQDFHVGLDDSADDLVVGVGSALGTTTAFAVDENAVTTFSKGVVGKTDTDTSNSGTVDLDFRTNTNFVLTLTGNITSLTASNEVAGQSGFIVFIQDGTGGRTVSLHGDYETAGGAGITLTSTASATDIVPYVVAASSRILLGAPQLAFS
;
A
#
# COMPACT_ATOMS: atom_id res chain seq x y z
N PHE A 1 0.66 33.94 55.00
CA PHE A 1 -0.54 34.37 55.67
C PHE A 1 -0.19 35.20 56.89
N THR A 2 -1.04 36.16 57.25
CA THR A 2 -0.94 36.91 58.49
C THR A 2 -2.16 36.56 59.32
N ALA A 3 -1.97 36.07 60.54
CA ALA A 3 -3.03 35.57 61.36
C ALA A 3 -3.78 36.69 62.13
N SER A 4 -5.05 36.42 62.39
CA SER A 4 -5.84 37.12 63.37
C SER A 4 -5.77 36.40 64.72
N ALA A 5 -6.04 37.10 65.84
CA ALA A 5 -6.03 36.48 67.16
C ALA A 5 -7.11 35.35 67.22
N GLY A 6 -6.66 34.16 67.61
CA GLY A 6 -7.52 33.00 67.78
C GLY A 6 -7.65 32.11 66.48
N ASP A 7 -7.02 32.46 65.40
CA ASP A 7 -7.02 31.60 64.21
C ASP A 7 -6.38 30.23 64.53
N THR A 8 -7.01 29.16 64.06
CA THR A 8 -6.53 27.79 64.23
C THR A 8 -6.41 27.07 62.84
N SER A 9 -6.66 27.79 61.76
CA SER A 9 -6.49 27.31 60.38
C SER A 9 -6.28 28.44 59.39
N VAL A 10 -5.64 28.13 58.27
CA VAL A 10 -5.51 29.02 57.13
C VAL A 10 -5.85 28.32 55.82
N SER A 11 -6.53 29.02 54.94
CA SER A 11 -6.89 28.58 53.59
C SER A 11 -7.16 29.80 52.69
N GLY A 12 -7.41 29.57 51.42
CA GLY A 12 -7.66 30.64 50.47
C GLY A 12 -6.42 31.47 50.11
N ASN A 13 -6.59 32.80 49.99
CA ASN A 13 -5.52 33.66 49.52
C ASN A 13 -4.60 34.15 50.66
N ASP A 14 -3.30 34.17 50.40
CA ASP A 14 -2.32 34.79 51.28
C ASP A 14 -2.41 36.32 51.21
N ALA A 15 -1.55 37.02 52.01
CA ALA A 15 -1.49 38.48 52.04
C ALA A 15 -1.06 39.12 50.70
N ASN A 16 -0.51 38.35 49.75
CA ASN A 16 -0.11 38.77 48.41
C ASN A 16 -1.14 38.37 47.33
N GLY A 17 -2.28 37.80 47.70
CA GLY A 17 -3.32 37.35 46.79
C GLY A 17 -3.06 36.00 46.11
N ARG A 18 -2.07 35.22 46.60
CA ARG A 18 -1.81 33.87 46.10
C ARG A 18 -2.70 32.86 46.83
N THR A 19 -3.39 32.04 46.10
CA THR A 19 -4.25 31.00 46.67
C THR A 19 -3.41 29.81 47.15
N LEU A 20 -3.62 29.39 48.41
CA LEU A 20 -3.05 28.15 48.95
C LEU A 20 -3.60 26.96 48.17
N GLN A 21 -2.70 26.21 47.56
CA GLN A 21 -3.06 25.01 46.80
C GLN A 21 -1.95 23.95 46.96
N PHE A 22 -2.37 22.72 47.22
CA PHE A 22 -1.52 21.51 47.20
C PHE A 22 -2.35 20.28 46.90
N ASP A 23 -1.77 19.36 46.13
CA ASP A 23 -2.46 18.12 45.76
C ASP A 23 -2.45 17.10 46.90
N ASP A 24 -1.38 17.07 47.70
CA ASP A 24 -1.22 16.21 48.87
C ASP A 24 -0.60 17.01 50.00
N GLY A 25 -1.22 17.03 51.13
CA GLY A 25 -0.77 17.75 52.33
C GLY A 25 0.57 17.26 52.90
N LEU A 26 1.06 16.09 52.50
CA LEU A 26 2.38 15.58 52.84
C LEU A 26 3.50 16.39 52.16
N TYR A 27 3.17 17.17 51.14
CA TYR A 27 4.14 17.99 50.40
C TYR A 27 3.99 19.48 50.74
N ALA A 28 3.69 19.80 52.01
CA ALA A 28 3.59 21.16 52.50
C ALA A 28 4.39 21.31 53.77
N ASP A 29 5.39 22.22 53.75
CA ASP A 29 6.10 22.67 54.94
C ASP A 29 5.45 23.92 55.49
N VAL A 30 5.14 23.94 56.79
CA VAL A 30 4.47 25.06 57.45
C VAL A 30 5.38 25.66 58.50
N TYR A 31 5.62 26.97 58.40
CA TYR A 31 6.45 27.72 59.34
C TYR A 31 5.57 28.74 60.08
N LEU A 32 5.67 28.79 61.40
CA LEU A 32 5.08 29.84 62.20
C LEU A 32 6.18 30.77 62.74
N ASN A 33 6.15 32.03 62.35
CA ASN A 33 7.14 33.03 62.69
C ASN A 33 8.58 32.57 62.41
N GLY A 34 8.78 31.80 61.35
CA GLY A 34 10.06 31.24 60.93
C GLY A 34 10.48 29.93 61.59
N VAL A 35 9.61 29.33 62.44
CA VAL A 35 9.85 28.04 63.06
C VAL A 35 9.04 26.99 62.29
N LEU A 36 9.71 25.91 61.80
CA LEU A 36 9.07 24.79 61.14
C LEU A 36 8.16 24.05 62.14
N LEU A 37 6.94 23.85 61.80
CA LEU A 37 5.94 23.11 62.57
C LEU A 37 5.96 21.61 62.21
N ASP A 38 5.62 20.76 63.18
CA ASP A 38 5.59 19.31 62.97
C ASP A 38 4.21 18.86 62.42
N PRO A 39 4.18 18.18 61.24
CA PRO A 39 2.97 17.66 60.68
C PRO A 39 2.31 16.65 61.63
N ASN A 40 0.98 16.73 61.79
CA ASN A 40 0.12 15.95 62.67
C ASN A 40 0.27 16.18 64.20
N GLU A 41 1.30 16.91 64.65
CA GLU A 41 1.41 17.36 66.02
C GLU A 41 0.98 18.84 66.15
N ASP A 42 1.57 19.73 65.35
CA ASP A 42 1.29 21.16 65.42
C ASP A 42 0.21 21.61 64.44
N TYR A 43 0.02 20.86 63.33
CA TYR A 43 -0.99 21.14 62.32
C TYR A 43 -1.40 19.86 61.56
N ASN A 44 -2.49 19.93 60.80
CA ASN A 44 -2.87 18.92 59.83
C ASN A 44 -3.31 19.53 58.49
N THR A 45 -3.27 18.73 57.47
CA THR A 45 -3.65 19.05 56.10
C THR A 45 -4.75 18.08 55.56
N SER A 46 -5.56 17.55 56.46
CA SER A 46 -6.65 16.60 56.16
C SER A 46 -7.76 17.20 55.31
N THR A 47 -7.88 18.50 55.28
CA THR A 47 -8.79 19.23 54.39
C THR A 47 -8.01 19.83 53.22
N ALA A 48 -8.50 19.60 52.00
CA ALA A 48 -7.84 20.06 50.78
C ALA A 48 -7.55 21.58 50.87
N ASN A 49 -6.33 21.97 50.48
CA ASN A 49 -5.89 23.36 50.43
C ASN A 49 -6.05 24.14 51.73
N THR A 50 -5.96 23.43 52.87
CA THR A 50 -6.14 24.00 54.19
C THR A 50 -5.09 23.46 55.14
N VAL A 51 -4.42 24.34 55.87
CA VAL A 51 -3.60 24.02 57.05
C VAL A 51 -4.49 24.27 58.25
N ALA A 52 -4.81 23.23 59.01
CA ALA A 52 -5.72 23.28 60.17
C ALA A 52 -5.09 22.66 61.43
N GLY A 53 -5.76 22.72 62.55
CA GLY A 53 -5.29 22.13 63.81
C GLY A 53 -4.18 22.91 64.50
N LEU A 54 -3.92 24.12 64.06
CA LEU A 54 -2.97 24.99 64.71
C LEU A 54 -3.40 25.36 66.12
N SER A 55 -2.46 25.53 67.05
CA SER A 55 -2.73 26.24 68.32
C SER A 55 -3.21 27.66 68.01
N ALA A 56 -4.10 28.20 68.82
CA ALA A 56 -4.68 29.52 68.58
C ALA A 56 -3.59 30.57 68.41
N LEU A 57 -3.54 31.14 67.19
CA LEU A 57 -2.54 32.09 66.78
C LEU A 57 -2.78 33.46 67.42
N SER A 58 -1.71 34.24 67.60
CA SER A 58 -1.80 35.63 68.00
C SER A 58 -2.04 36.53 66.80
N ALA A 59 -2.62 37.71 67.02
CA ALA A 59 -2.74 38.70 65.95
C ALA A 59 -1.34 39.08 65.41
N ASN A 60 -1.21 39.07 64.08
CA ASN A 60 0.03 39.34 63.32
C ASN A 60 1.04 38.19 63.36
N ASP A 61 0.71 37.00 63.87
CA ASP A 61 1.54 35.83 63.60
C ASP A 61 1.65 35.59 62.12
N ARG A 62 2.84 35.18 61.67
CA ARG A 62 3.14 34.97 60.26
C ARG A 62 3.26 33.47 59.98
N LEU A 63 2.39 32.96 59.11
CA LEU A 63 2.54 31.61 58.55
C LEU A 63 3.14 31.73 57.16
N GLU A 64 4.19 30.98 56.93
CA GLU A 64 4.77 30.70 55.62
C GLU A 64 4.54 29.25 55.31
N ILE A 65 3.94 29.00 54.14
CA ILE A 65 3.60 27.62 53.67
C ILE A 65 4.32 27.44 52.35
N ILE A 66 5.20 26.45 52.29
CA ILE A 66 5.91 26.07 51.07
C ILE A 66 5.24 24.78 50.59
N THR A 67 4.61 24.81 49.45
CA THR A 67 4.02 23.64 48.81
C THR A 67 4.92 23.15 47.69
N TYR A 68 5.15 21.85 47.67
CA TYR A 68 5.93 21.19 46.62
C TYR A 68 4.93 20.52 45.66
N ASP A 69 5.04 20.89 44.39
CA ASP A 69 4.25 20.25 43.35
C ASP A 69 4.86 18.87 43.06
N THR A 70 4.06 17.81 43.16
CA THR A 70 4.49 16.52 42.70
C THR A 70 4.49 16.55 41.18
N PHE A 71 5.69 16.59 40.60
CA PHE A 71 5.82 16.37 39.17
C PHE A 71 5.36 14.94 38.87
N THR A 72 4.06 14.77 38.59
CA THR A 72 3.57 13.57 37.92
C THR A 72 4.18 13.60 36.52
N VAL A 73 5.13 12.72 36.29
CA VAL A 73 5.62 12.42 34.97
C VAL A 73 4.48 11.72 34.23
N GLY A 74 3.48 12.53 33.79
CA GLY A 74 2.37 12.02 33.00
C GLY A 74 2.93 11.43 31.72
N ASP A 75 2.65 10.16 31.47
CA ASP A 75 2.94 9.45 30.21
C ASP A 75 4.39 9.52 29.69
N VAL A 76 5.39 9.67 30.56
CA VAL A 76 6.78 9.50 30.15
C VAL A 76 7.10 8.00 30.17
N VAL A 77 7.31 7.46 28.99
CA VAL A 77 7.83 6.10 28.86
C VAL A 77 9.28 6.08 29.28
N SER A 78 9.63 5.25 30.27
CA SER A 78 10.99 5.14 30.81
C SER A 78 11.97 4.76 29.68
N ALA A 79 13.05 5.53 29.56
CA ALA A 79 14.11 5.24 28.58
C ALA A 79 14.82 3.90 28.82
N GLY A 80 14.81 3.40 30.07
CA GLY A 80 15.53 2.17 30.45
C GLY A 80 14.67 0.91 30.49
N SER A 81 13.35 1.03 30.66
CA SER A 81 12.47 -0.13 30.89
C SER A 81 11.36 -0.25 29.83
N GLY A 82 11.26 0.71 28.92
CA GLY A 82 10.15 0.77 27.98
C GLY A 82 8.82 1.11 28.66
N GLY A 83 7.75 1.14 27.91
CA GLY A 83 6.41 1.41 28.41
C GLY A 83 5.35 1.36 27.31
N THR A 84 4.09 1.55 27.71
CA THR A 84 2.95 1.51 26.81
C THR A 84 2.28 2.89 26.76
N PHE A 85 1.97 3.38 25.58
CA PHE A 85 1.06 4.50 25.38
C PHE A 85 -0.36 3.96 25.23
N GLY A 86 -1.26 4.31 26.15
CA GLY A 86 -2.65 3.89 26.12
C GLY A 86 -3.53 4.65 25.11
N GLY A 87 -3.01 5.71 24.53
CA GLY A 87 -3.70 6.56 23.55
C GLY A 87 -2.95 6.69 22.23
N ALA A 88 -3.51 7.47 21.31
CA ALA A 88 -2.87 7.76 20.03
C ALA A 88 -1.56 8.54 20.22
N VAL A 89 -0.51 8.14 19.52
CA VAL A 89 0.76 8.87 19.44
C VAL A 89 0.83 9.63 18.13
N SER A 90 0.92 10.96 18.21
CA SER A 90 1.12 11.82 17.06
C SER A 90 2.56 12.36 17.04
N MET A 91 3.24 12.18 15.93
CA MET A 91 4.61 12.67 15.76
C MET A 91 4.62 13.69 14.62
N SER A 92 5.07 14.90 14.93
CA SER A 92 5.20 16.00 13.95
C SER A 92 6.52 15.97 13.16
N SER A 93 7.39 15.00 13.49
CA SER A 93 8.69 14.81 12.86
C SER A 93 8.93 13.31 12.62
N THR A 94 10.17 12.88 12.60
CA THR A 94 10.58 11.50 12.28
C THR A 94 10.38 10.56 13.47
N LEU A 95 9.80 9.38 13.22
CA LEU A 95 9.89 8.22 14.10
C LEU A 95 11.07 7.35 13.65
N THR A 96 12.04 7.17 14.53
CA THR A 96 13.14 6.21 14.31
C THR A 96 12.96 5.00 15.25
N VAL A 97 12.80 3.81 14.69
CA VAL A 97 12.74 2.56 15.43
C VAL A 97 13.97 1.74 15.05
N THR A 98 14.83 1.46 16.04
CA THR A 98 16.07 0.67 15.85
C THR A 98 15.86 -0.83 15.98
N GLY A 99 14.70 -1.26 16.45
CA GLY A 99 14.30 -2.66 16.60
C GLY A 99 13.15 -3.03 15.67
N ALA A 100 12.68 -4.28 15.78
CA ALA A 100 11.51 -4.72 15.04
C ALA A 100 10.25 -3.95 15.44
N THR A 101 9.43 -3.58 14.48
CA THR A 101 8.12 -2.95 14.70
C THR A 101 7.03 -3.97 14.36
N THR A 102 6.17 -4.27 15.35
CA THR A 102 5.00 -5.12 15.13
C THR A 102 3.74 -4.26 15.19
N LEU A 103 2.94 -4.27 14.12
CA LEU A 103 1.65 -3.58 14.02
C LEU A 103 0.53 -4.62 14.08
N THR A 104 0.14 -5.04 15.30
CA THR A 104 -0.83 -6.13 15.53
C THR A 104 -2.23 -5.81 15.00
N GLY A 105 -2.60 -4.54 14.93
CA GLY A 105 -3.88 -4.09 14.36
C GLY A 105 -3.83 -3.83 12.86
N GLY A 106 -2.69 -4.05 12.21
CA GLY A 106 -2.46 -3.69 10.81
C GLY A 106 -2.39 -2.18 10.59
N ILE A 107 -2.46 -1.77 9.33
CA ILE A 107 -2.49 -0.38 8.89
C ILE A 107 -3.84 -0.14 8.21
N ALA A 108 -4.77 0.51 8.91
CA ALA A 108 -6.16 0.62 8.48
C ALA A 108 -6.37 1.38 7.16
N ASN A 109 -5.51 2.35 6.85
CA ASN A 109 -5.64 3.23 5.68
C ASN A 109 -4.48 3.10 4.66
N GLY A 110 -3.70 2.04 4.77
CA GLY A 110 -2.58 1.78 3.87
C GLY A 110 -1.27 2.47 4.25
N VAL A 111 -0.22 2.14 3.52
CA VAL A 111 1.11 2.75 3.60
C VAL A 111 1.34 3.58 2.36
N THR A 112 1.71 4.84 2.55
CA THR A 112 2.14 5.71 1.45
C THR A 112 3.63 6.01 1.62
N ILE A 113 4.42 5.65 0.61
CA ILE A 113 5.86 5.93 0.56
C ILE A 113 6.07 7.07 -0.43
N ASN A 114 6.34 8.28 0.06
CA ASN A 114 6.51 9.48 -0.73
C ASN A 114 7.96 9.95 -0.75
N GLY A 115 8.35 10.58 -1.83
CA GLY A 115 9.68 11.19 -1.98
C GLY A 115 10.05 11.37 -3.44
N THR A 116 11.19 11.97 -3.70
CA THR A 116 11.71 12.12 -5.08
C THR A 116 12.14 10.78 -5.66
N THR A 117 12.67 9.88 -4.81
CA THR A 117 13.07 8.52 -5.17
C THR A 117 12.65 7.56 -4.05
N PRO A 118 11.32 7.33 -3.87
CA PRO A 118 10.84 6.47 -2.80
C PRO A 118 11.25 5.02 -3.06
N THR A 119 11.70 4.33 -2.00
CA THR A 119 12.13 2.93 -2.08
C THR A 119 11.48 2.13 -0.95
N LEU A 120 10.98 0.93 -1.27
CA LEU A 120 10.65 -0.11 -0.31
C LEU A 120 11.68 -1.23 -0.50
N THR A 121 12.51 -1.46 0.51
CA THR A 121 13.44 -2.59 0.53
C THR A 121 12.84 -3.72 1.36
N ILE A 122 12.80 -4.92 0.80
CA ILE A 122 12.36 -6.13 1.46
C ILE A 122 13.54 -7.11 1.44
N GLY A 123 13.99 -7.55 2.61
CA GLY A 123 15.20 -8.36 2.78
C GLY A 123 16.38 -7.55 3.28
N ASP A 124 17.44 -8.25 3.67
CA ASP A 124 18.68 -7.70 4.23
C ASP A 124 19.96 -8.11 3.45
N ALA A 125 19.78 -8.62 2.22
CA ALA A 125 20.81 -9.18 1.36
C ALA A 125 21.40 -10.51 1.87
N GLY A 126 20.69 -11.23 2.75
CA GLY A 126 21.00 -12.59 3.13
C GLY A 126 20.45 -13.61 2.13
N ALA A 127 20.76 -14.88 2.34
CA ALA A 127 20.25 -15.98 1.52
C ALA A 127 18.85 -16.41 1.98
N GLU A 128 17.89 -15.49 1.82
CA GLU A 128 16.49 -15.73 2.16
C GLU A 128 15.53 -15.33 1.06
N ASP A 129 14.47 -16.09 0.91
CA ASP A 129 13.33 -15.73 0.08
C ASP A 129 12.62 -14.48 0.63
N THR A 130 12.37 -13.51 -0.24
CA THR A 130 11.61 -12.31 0.14
C THR A 130 10.39 -12.16 -0.73
N LYS A 131 9.24 -11.74 -0.14
CA LYS A 131 7.99 -11.65 -0.89
C LYS A 131 6.99 -10.65 -0.34
N ILE A 132 6.09 -10.25 -1.22
CA ILE A 132 4.80 -9.63 -0.90
C ILE A 132 3.73 -10.67 -1.18
N VAL A 133 2.85 -10.91 -0.22
CA VAL A 133 1.69 -11.78 -0.38
C VAL A 133 0.43 -10.92 -0.46
N PHE A 134 -0.35 -11.16 -1.48
CA PHE A 134 -1.71 -10.64 -1.60
C PHE A 134 -2.65 -11.72 -1.05
N ASP A 135 -2.99 -11.57 0.23
CA ASP A 135 -3.78 -12.53 1.00
C ASP A 135 -5.26 -12.34 0.66
N GLY A 136 -5.80 -13.21 -0.17
CA GLY A 136 -7.16 -13.18 -0.68
C GLY A 136 -8.05 -14.24 -0.01
N ASN A 137 -9.34 -13.95 0.14
CA ASN A 137 -10.27 -14.90 0.76
C ASN A 137 -10.39 -16.25 0.01
N ALA A 138 -10.25 -16.24 -1.30
CA ALA A 138 -10.39 -17.46 -2.13
C ALA A 138 -9.03 -17.99 -2.62
N GLN A 139 -8.10 -17.09 -2.88
CA GLN A 139 -6.79 -17.43 -3.45
C GLN A 139 -5.78 -16.34 -3.14
N ASP A 140 -4.62 -16.75 -2.65
CA ASP A 140 -3.47 -15.88 -2.47
C ASP A 140 -2.66 -15.76 -3.75
N PHE A 141 -1.97 -14.64 -3.88
CA PHE A 141 -0.95 -14.42 -4.90
C PHE A 141 0.31 -13.85 -4.24
N HIS A 142 1.44 -14.08 -4.85
CA HIS A 142 2.70 -13.51 -4.38
C HIS A 142 3.54 -12.94 -5.53
N VAL A 143 4.39 -11.98 -5.17
CA VAL A 143 5.55 -11.55 -5.95
C VAL A 143 6.74 -11.53 -5.01
N GLY A 144 7.87 -12.08 -5.41
CA GLY A 144 9.05 -12.15 -4.54
C GLY A 144 10.29 -12.64 -5.25
N LEU A 145 11.38 -12.63 -4.50
CA LEU A 145 12.66 -13.20 -4.88
C LEU A 145 12.76 -14.61 -4.31
N ASP A 146 12.92 -15.60 -5.16
CA ASP A 146 13.30 -16.97 -4.80
C ASP A 146 14.83 -17.00 -4.83
N ASP A 147 15.46 -16.90 -3.66
CA ASP A 147 16.92 -16.83 -3.53
C ASP A 147 17.60 -18.11 -4.03
N SER A 148 16.94 -19.24 -3.84
CA SER A 148 17.52 -20.55 -4.26
C SER A 148 17.62 -20.71 -5.78
N ALA A 149 16.83 -19.95 -6.55
CA ALA A 149 16.81 -19.94 -8.00
C ALA A 149 17.37 -18.66 -8.60
N ASP A 150 17.66 -17.65 -7.79
CA ASP A 150 18.01 -16.28 -8.19
C ASP A 150 16.94 -15.62 -9.10
N ASP A 151 15.65 -15.99 -8.89
CA ASP A 151 14.54 -15.60 -9.74
C ASP A 151 13.61 -14.59 -9.05
N LEU A 152 13.23 -13.53 -9.78
CA LEU A 152 12.02 -12.76 -9.42
C LEU A 152 10.81 -13.54 -9.92
N VAL A 153 9.94 -14.00 -9.01
CA VAL A 153 8.79 -14.84 -9.33
C VAL A 153 7.46 -14.15 -9.04
N VAL A 154 6.44 -14.46 -9.85
CA VAL A 154 5.04 -14.17 -9.59
C VAL A 154 4.27 -15.48 -9.65
N GLY A 155 3.47 -15.75 -8.63
CA GLY A 155 2.78 -17.04 -8.52
C GLY A 155 1.49 -17.00 -7.71
N VAL A 156 0.91 -18.17 -7.58
CA VAL A 156 -0.33 -18.45 -6.87
C VAL A 156 -0.02 -19.11 -5.54
N GLY A 157 -0.78 -18.76 -4.49
CA GLY A 157 -0.53 -19.19 -3.11
C GLY A 157 0.42 -18.24 -2.39
N SER A 158 0.75 -18.56 -1.15
CA SER A 158 1.63 -17.75 -0.30
C SER A 158 3.07 -18.27 -0.26
N ALA A 159 3.39 -19.40 -0.90
CA ALA A 159 4.72 -20.00 -0.92
C ALA A 159 5.44 -19.73 -2.26
N LEU A 160 6.68 -19.23 -2.20
CA LEU A 160 7.53 -19.04 -3.37
C LEU A 160 7.93 -20.39 -4.00
N GLY A 161 8.22 -20.37 -5.30
CA GLY A 161 8.78 -21.50 -6.04
C GLY A 161 7.83 -22.66 -6.35
N THR A 162 6.66 -22.76 -5.74
CA THR A 162 5.77 -23.92 -5.91
C THR A 162 4.72 -23.80 -7.02
N THR A 163 4.24 -22.60 -7.25
CA THR A 163 3.15 -22.32 -8.20
C THR A 163 3.43 -21.08 -9.03
N THR A 164 4.64 -20.99 -9.54
CA THR A 164 5.11 -19.87 -10.36
C THR A 164 4.28 -19.77 -11.66
N ALA A 165 3.75 -18.59 -11.93
CA ALA A 165 3.09 -18.28 -13.20
C ALA A 165 4.11 -17.76 -14.21
N PHE A 166 4.98 -16.83 -13.80
CA PHE A 166 6.16 -16.43 -14.56
C PHE A 166 7.31 -16.07 -13.64
N ALA A 167 8.53 -16.19 -14.15
CA ALA A 167 9.75 -15.82 -13.47
C ALA A 167 10.64 -14.97 -14.40
N VAL A 168 11.49 -14.14 -13.78
CA VAL A 168 12.59 -13.43 -14.47
C VAL A 168 13.87 -13.85 -13.77
N ASP A 169 14.76 -14.51 -14.48
CA ASP A 169 16.04 -15.00 -13.96
C ASP A 169 17.11 -13.89 -13.85
N GLU A 170 18.28 -14.21 -13.31
CA GLU A 170 19.41 -13.30 -13.14
C GLU A 170 19.96 -12.75 -14.46
N ASN A 171 19.65 -13.39 -15.60
CA ASN A 171 20.00 -12.92 -16.94
C ASN A 171 18.90 -12.10 -17.62
N ALA A 172 17.84 -11.75 -16.85
CA ALA A 172 16.65 -11.04 -17.31
C ALA A 172 15.83 -11.80 -18.37
N VAL A 173 15.96 -13.13 -18.43
CA VAL A 173 15.09 -13.97 -19.27
C VAL A 173 13.77 -14.22 -18.54
N THR A 174 12.66 -13.92 -19.22
CA THR A 174 11.33 -14.14 -18.68
C THR A 174 10.78 -15.48 -19.15
N THR A 175 10.44 -16.34 -18.20
CA THR A 175 9.82 -17.65 -18.43
C THR A 175 8.38 -17.67 -17.95
N PHE A 176 7.44 -18.03 -18.80
CA PHE A 176 6.04 -18.28 -18.45
C PHE A 176 5.85 -19.78 -18.20
N SER A 177 5.60 -20.14 -16.94
CA SER A 177 5.38 -21.55 -16.54
C SER A 177 3.94 -22.00 -16.76
N LYS A 178 3.06 -21.10 -17.20
CA LYS A 178 1.66 -21.36 -17.55
C LYS A 178 1.36 -20.83 -18.94
N GLY A 179 0.24 -21.27 -19.52
CA GLY A 179 -0.20 -20.78 -20.83
C GLY A 179 -0.38 -19.27 -20.85
N VAL A 180 0.12 -18.64 -21.91
CA VAL A 180 -0.10 -17.21 -22.21
C VAL A 180 -1.28 -17.13 -23.17
N VAL A 181 -2.33 -16.44 -22.75
CA VAL A 181 -3.52 -16.24 -23.58
C VAL A 181 -3.47 -14.85 -24.19
N GLY A 182 -3.24 -14.78 -25.48
CA GLY A 182 -3.34 -13.53 -26.25
C GLY A 182 -4.79 -13.08 -26.33
N LYS A 183 -5.06 -11.80 -26.13
CA LYS A 183 -6.40 -11.26 -26.28
C LYS A 183 -6.83 -11.44 -27.76
N THR A 184 -8.04 -11.98 -27.95
CA THR A 184 -8.62 -12.24 -29.26
C THR A 184 -9.80 -11.31 -29.51
N ASP A 185 -9.76 -10.62 -30.64
CA ASP A 185 -10.93 -9.93 -31.20
C ASP A 185 -11.76 -10.93 -31.97
N THR A 186 -13.04 -11.01 -31.67
CA THR A 186 -13.98 -11.88 -32.40
C THR A 186 -15.09 -11.02 -32.96
N ASP A 187 -15.07 -10.83 -34.26
CA ASP A 187 -16.10 -10.08 -34.99
C ASP A 187 -16.86 -10.99 -35.94
N THR A 188 -18.16 -10.97 -35.77
CA THR A 188 -19.10 -11.88 -36.48
C THR A 188 -19.67 -11.28 -37.75
N SER A 189 -19.30 -10.08 -38.15
CA SER A 189 -19.84 -9.40 -39.33
C SER A 189 -18.81 -8.48 -39.98
N ASN A 190 -18.05 -8.99 -40.92
CA ASN A 190 -16.98 -8.26 -41.60
C ASN A 190 -17.25 -8.12 -43.10
N SER A 191 -17.18 -6.87 -43.59
CA SER A 191 -17.24 -6.54 -45.02
C SER A 191 -16.69 -5.12 -45.27
N GLY A 192 -16.32 -4.79 -46.49
CA GLY A 192 -15.82 -3.48 -46.86
C GLY A 192 -14.44 -3.21 -46.28
N THR A 193 -14.26 -2.09 -45.56
CA THR A 193 -13.02 -1.79 -44.85
C THR A 193 -13.09 -2.32 -43.43
N VAL A 194 -12.11 -3.10 -43.03
CA VAL A 194 -11.98 -3.67 -41.67
C VAL A 194 -10.61 -3.29 -41.13
N ASP A 195 -10.58 -2.73 -39.91
CA ASP A 195 -9.37 -2.36 -39.21
C ASP A 195 -9.05 -3.33 -38.08
N LEU A 196 -7.80 -3.81 -38.01
CA LEU A 196 -7.30 -4.64 -36.93
C LEU A 196 -6.49 -3.79 -35.96
N ASP A 197 -6.99 -3.57 -34.73
CA ASP A 197 -6.26 -2.84 -33.69
C ASP A 197 -5.33 -3.77 -32.92
N PHE A 198 -4.05 -3.68 -33.25
CA PHE A 198 -2.98 -4.47 -32.66
C PHE A 198 -2.62 -4.07 -31.24
N ARG A 199 -3.00 -2.87 -30.76
CA ARG A 199 -2.76 -2.48 -29.37
C ARG A 199 -3.57 -3.30 -28.41
N THR A 200 -4.82 -3.61 -28.80
CA THR A 200 -5.79 -4.24 -27.89
C THR A 200 -5.87 -5.75 -28.07
N ASN A 201 -5.43 -6.26 -29.23
CA ASN A 201 -5.61 -7.68 -29.58
C ASN A 201 -4.32 -8.29 -30.15
N THR A 202 -4.16 -9.60 -29.90
CA THR A 202 -3.08 -10.41 -30.45
C THR A 202 -3.58 -11.36 -31.53
N ASN A 203 -4.84 -11.77 -31.43
CA ASN A 203 -5.47 -12.64 -32.41
C ASN A 203 -6.77 -12.01 -32.89
N PHE A 204 -7.16 -12.34 -34.11
CA PHE A 204 -8.38 -11.82 -34.73
C PHE A 204 -9.16 -12.99 -35.34
N VAL A 205 -10.46 -13.04 -35.07
CA VAL A 205 -11.40 -14.04 -35.63
C VAL A 205 -12.51 -13.28 -36.35
N LEU A 206 -12.48 -13.32 -37.69
CA LEU A 206 -13.33 -12.52 -38.54
C LEU A 206 -14.31 -13.38 -39.32
N THR A 207 -15.59 -13.30 -39.00
CA THR A 207 -16.62 -13.92 -39.87
C THR A 207 -16.94 -12.98 -41.02
N LEU A 208 -16.73 -13.46 -42.24
CA LEU A 208 -16.91 -12.67 -43.47
C LEU A 208 -18.39 -12.73 -43.89
N THR A 209 -19.07 -11.59 -43.84
CA THR A 209 -20.46 -11.45 -44.35
C THR A 209 -20.51 -10.81 -45.72
N GLY A 210 -19.39 -10.32 -46.21
CA GLY A 210 -19.14 -9.78 -47.53
C GLY A 210 -17.64 -9.78 -47.84
N ASN A 211 -17.26 -9.29 -49.01
CA ASN A 211 -15.86 -9.12 -49.33
C ASN A 211 -15.24 -8.01 -48.48
N ILE A 212 -14.08 -8.28 -47.90
CA ILE A 212 -13.24 -7.22 -47.31
C ILE A 212 -12.47 -6.55 -48.46
N THR A 213 -12.80 -5.29 -48.72
CA THR A 213 -12.19 -4.52 -49.83
C THR A 213 -10.88 -3.86 -49.41
N SER A 214 -10.67 -3.69 -48.09
CA SER A 214 -9.41 -3.23 -47.51
C SER A 214 -9.31 -3.73 -46.08
N LEU A 215 -8.38 -4.64 -45.79
CA LEU A 215 -7.99 -5.01 -44.43
C LEU A 215 -6.90 -4.03 -43.99
N THR A 216 -7.19 -3.16 -43.06
CA THR A 216 -6.22 -2.18 -42.50
C THR A 216 -5.69 -2.62 -41.15
N ALA A 217 -4.66 -1.96 -40.66
CA ALA A 217 -4.07 -2.19 -39.36
C ALA A 217 -3.86 -0.88 -38.63
N SER A 218 -3.92 -0.91 -37.32
CA SER A 218 -3.61 0.23 -36.48
C SER A 218 -2.86 -0.20 -35.23
N ASN A 219 -2.02 0.71 -34.71
CA ASN A 219 -1.26 0.56 -33.46
C ASN A 219 -0.32 -0.67 -33.40
N GLU A 220 0.27 -1.05 -34.49
CA GLU A 220 1.16 -2.20 -34.61
C GLU A 220 2.48 -1.97 -33.84
N VAL A 221 2.94 -3.00 -33.12
CA VAL A 221 4.21 -2.99 -32.40
C VAL A 221 5.13 -4.07 -32.96
N ALA A 222 6.34 -3.68 -33.36
CA ALA A 222 7.35 -4.61 -33.87
C ALA A 222 7.62 -5.76 -32.89
N GLY A 223 7.67 -6.99 -33.40
CA GLY A 223 7.81 -8.21 -32.60
C GLY A 223 6.50 -8.86 -32.21
N GLN A 224 5.37 -8.19 -32.34
CA GLN A 224 4.05 -8.79 -32.11
C GLN A 224 3.77 -9.87 -33.15
N SER A 225 3.20 -10.98 -32.72
CA SER A 225 2.85 -12.09 -33.58
C SER A 225 1.56 -12.77 -33.13
N GLY A 226 0.84 -13.39 -34.04
CA GLY A 226 -0.41 -14.05 -33.73
C GLY A 226 -1.06 -14.63 -35.01
N PHE A 227 -2.38 -14.74 -34.95
CA PHE A 227 -3.17 -15.32 -36.03
C PHE A 227 -4.36 -14.44 -36.39
N ILE A 228 -4.68 -14.41 -37.70
CA ILE A 228 -5.93 -13.91 -38.23
C ILE A 228 -6.71 -15.12 -38.73
N VAL A 229 -7.87 -15.33 -38.17
CA VAL A 229 -8.77 -16.42 -38.55
C VAL A 229 -9.89 -15.81 -39.39
N PHE A 230 -10.09 -16.32 -40.61
CA PHE A 230 -11.17 -15.93 -41.48
C PHE A 230 -12.20 -17.06 -41.56
N ILE A 231 -13.45 -16.76 -41.33
CA ILE A 231 -14.56 -17.72 -41.38
C ILE A 231 -15.51 -17.25 -42.47
N GLN A 232 -15.74 -18.10 -43.45
CA GLN A 232 -16.79 -17.85 -44.51
C GLN A 232 -18.16 -17.88 -43.88
N ASP A 233 -19.07 -17.03 -44.36
CA ASP A 233 -20.49 -17.15 -44.01
C ASP A 233 -21.16 -18.36 -44.64
N GLY A 234 -22.46 -18.53 -44.44
CA GLY A 234 -23.25 -19.62 -45.03
C GLY A 234 -23.37 -19.56 -46.55
N THR A 235 -22.89 -18.50 -47.20
CA THR A 235 -22.86 -18.35 -48.66
C THR A 235 -21.51 -18.79 -49.23
N GLY A 236 -20.41 -18.39 -48.52
CA GLY A 236 -19.05 -18.62 -48.98
C GLY A 236 -18.61 -17.65 -50.09
N GLY A 237 -17.40 -17.87 -50.61
CA GLY A 237 -16.84 -17.10 -51.74
C GLY A 237 -16.39 -15.67 -51.36
N ARG A 238 -16.28 -15.35 -50.07
CA ARG A 238 -15.82 -14.06 -49.61
C ARG A 238 -14.32 -13.94 -49.77
N THR A 239 -13.88 -12.76 -50.19
CA THR A 239 -12.45 -12.43 -50.46
C THR A 239 -11.94 -11.37 -49.53
N VAL A 240 -10.63 -11.29 -49.38
CA VAL A 240 -9.94 -10.26 -48.57
C VAL A 240 -8.89 -9.57 -49.44
N SER A 241 -8.98 -8.24 -49.50
CA SER A 241 -7.93 -7.39 -50.10
C SER A 241 -7.10 -6.78 -48.97
N LEU A 242 -5.81 -6.97 -48.99
CA LEU A 242 -4.86 -6.46 -48.00
C LEU A 242 -4.54 -5.00 -48.28
N HIS A 243 -4.47 -4.16 -47.20
CA HIS A 243 -3.86 -2.83 -47.30
C HIS A 243 -2.34 -2.95 -47.45
N GLY A 244 -1.68 -1.85 -47.82
CA GLY A 244 -0.24 -1.82 -48.07
C GLY A 244 0.63 -2.14 -46.84
N ASP A 245 0.08 -2.14 -45.64
CA ASP A 245 0.80 -2.51 -44.43
C ASP A 245 1.06 -4.03 -44.31
N TYR A 246 0.33 -4.82 -45.08
CA TYR A 246 0.45 -6.28 -45.10
C TYR A 246 1.29 -6.72 -46.29
N GLU A 247 2.32 -7.50 -46.01
CA GLU A 247 3.20 -8.09 -47.02
C GLU A 247 3.05 -9.62 -47.03
N THR A 248 3.02 -10.22 -48.18
CA THR A 248 3.00 -11.68 -48.38
C THR A 248 4.21 -12.12 -49.19
N ALA A 249 4.59 -13.37 -49.08
CA ALA A 249 5.72 -13.92 -49.86
C ALA A 249 5.49 -13.70 -51.36
N GLY A 250 6.45 -13.00 -52.02
CA GLY A 250 6.35 -12.66 -53.42
C GLY A 250 5.27 -11.66 -53.81
N GLY A 251 4.61 -10.99 -52.82
CA GLY A 251 3.54 -10.04 -53.07
C GLY A 251 2.26 -10.67 -53.63
N ALA A 252 2.03 -11.97 -53.39
CA ALA A 252 0.95 -12.72 -54.03
C ALA A 252 -0.43 -12.45 -53.36
N GLY A 253 -0.48 -11.75 -52.25
CA GLY A 253 -1.72 -11.62 -51.44
C GLY A 253 -2.06 -12.92 -50.73
N ILE A 254 -3.32 -13.01 -50.21
CA ILE A 254 -3.87 -14.23 -49.65
C ILE A 254 -5.07 -14.71 -50.44
N THR A 255 -5.23 -16.04 -50.55
CA THR A 255 -6.42 -16.66 -51.14
C THR A 255 -7.06 -17.52 -50.11
N LEU A 256 -8.32 -17.26 -49.81
CA LEU A 256 -9.11 -17.99 -48.81
C LEU A 256 -9.93 -19.11 -49.47
N THR A 257 -10.27 -20.11 -48.67
CA THR A 257 -11.24 -21.18 -49.07
C THR A 257 -12.58 -20.53 -49.39
N SER A 258 -13.14 -20.89 -50.55
CA SER A 258 -14.45 -20.36 -51.00
C SER A 258 -15.68 -21.13 -50.49
N THR A 259 -15.47 -22.26 -49.86
CA THR A 259 -16.57 -23.08 -49.34
C THR A 259 -17.31 -22.37 -48.22
N ALA A 260 -18.65 -22.44 -48.21
CA ALA A 260 -19.46 -21.90 -47.14
C ALA A 260 -19.04 -22.47 -45.77
N SER A 261 -19.00 -21.62 -44.76
CA SER A 261 -18.58 -21.94 -43.37
C SER A 261 -17.15 -22.44 -43.19
N ALA A 262 -16.33 -22.47 -44.25
CA ALA A 262 -14.92 -22.84 -44.13
C ALA A 262 -14.16 -21.81 -43.26
N THR A 263 -13.17 -22.30 -42.53
CA THR A 263 -12.28 -21.51 -41.71
C THR A 263 -10.84 -21.60 -42.22
N ASP A 264 -10.21 -20.46 -42.33
CA ASP A 264 -8.79 -20.36 -42.71
C ASP A 264 -8.01 -19.59 -41.63
N ILE A 265 -6.75 -19.99 -41.41
CA ILE A 265 -5.87 -19.35 -40.41
C ILE A 265 -4.66 -18.77 -41.11
N VAL A 266 -4.38 -17.49 -40.90
CA VAL A 266 -3.23 -16.80 -41.43
C VAL A 266 -2.34 -16.33 -40.28
N PRO A 267 -1.13 -16.90 -40.09
CA PRO A 267 -0.18 -16.43 -39.10
C PRO A 267 0.42 -15.09 -39.54
N TYR A 268 0.78 -14.26 -38.58
CA TYR A 268 1.45 -12.99 -38.84
C TYR A 268 2.58 -12.69 -37.86
N VAL A 269 3.49 -11.81 -38.30
CA VAL A 269 4.44 -11.11 -37.43
C VAL A 269 4.54 -9.64 -37.86
N VAL A 270 4.54 -8.73 -36.90
CA VAL A 270 4.79 -7.31 -37.14
C VAL A 270 6.30 -7.08 -37.19
N ALA A 271 6.83 -6.75 -38.37
CA ALA A 271 8.25 -6.50 -38.57
C ALA A 271 8.62 -5.03 -38.22
N ALA A 272 7.71 -4.10 -38.45
CA ALA A 272 7.81 -2.69 -38.11
C ALA A 272 6.41 -2.06 -38.11
N SER A 273 6.27 -0.81 -37.65
CA SER A 273 5.03 -0.06 -37.84
C SER A 273 4.69 -0.01 -39.35
N SER A 274 3.43 -0.22 -39.66
CA SER A 274 2.93 -0.34 -41.06
C SER A 274 3.64 -1.41 -41.91
N ARG A 275 4.11 -2.48 -41.22
CA ARG A 275 4.78 -3.61 -41.90
C ARG A 275 4.49 -4.93 -41.21
N ILE A 276 3.47 -5.63 -41.69
CA ILE A 276 2.99 -6.91 -41.15
C ILE A 276 3.26 -8.01 -42.18
N LEU A 277 4.09 -8.97 -41.82
CA LEU A 277 4.42 -10.11 -42.67
C LEU A 277 3.40 -11.23 -42.39
N LEU A 278 2.68 -11.65 -43.43
CA LEU A 278 1.74 -12.76 -43.36
C LEU A 278 2.43 -14.06 -43.82
N GLY A 279 2.24 -15.10 -43.04
CA GLY A 279 2.57 -16.45 -43.47
C GLY A 279 1.54 -17.04 -44.44
N ALA A 280 1.82 -18.21 -45.00
CA ALA A 280 0.92 -18.90 -45.89
C ALA A 280 -0.38 -19.24 -45.13
N PRO A 281 -1.58 -18.98 -45.71
CA PRO A 281 -2.80 -19.42 -45.14
C PRO A 281 -2.87 -20.95 -44.98
N GLN A 282 -3.36 -21.39 -43.82
CA GLN A 282 -3.78 -22.78 -43.60
C GLN A 282 -5.26 -22.83 -43.88
N LEU A 283 -5.64 -23.67 -44.82
CA LEU A 283 -6.95 -23.59 -45.47
C LEU A 283 -7.91 -24.75 -45.08
N ALA A 284 -9.22 -24.47 -45.19
CA ALA A 284 -10.29 -25.44 -45.16
C ALA A 284 -10.43 -26.21 -43.84
N PHE A 285 -10.25 -25.56 -42.69
CA PHE A 285 -10.69 -26.16 -41.43
C PHE A 285 -12.23 -26.21 -41.41
N SER A 286 -12.78 -27.39 -41.06
CA SER A 286 -14.23 -27.68 -41.05
C SER A 286 -14.66 -28.35 -39.75
#